data_26f623af27d2f3e783b55c7ddf7078ab
#
_entry.id   26f623af27d2f3e783b55c7ddf7078ab
#
_cell.length_a   1.000
_cell.length_b   1.000
_cell.length_c   1.000
_cell.angle_alpha   90.00
_cell.angle_beta   90.00
_cell.angle_gamma   90.00
#
_symmetry.space_group_name_H-M   'P 1'
#
loop_
_entity.id
_entity.type
_entity.pdbx_description
1 polymer ?
#
loop_
_entity_poly.entity_id
_entity_poly.type
_entity_poly.pdbx_seq_one_letter_code
_entity_poly.pdbx_strand_id
1 'polypeptide(L)'
;MFNTKRFSVTLALITCLATANAAGPKAEVIHWWTSGGESAAVKVFSDAYAATGGVWVDTAVALGEQARSVAINRMVGGNPPVAAQFNTTKQFLDLVEQGMLNNIDDVAARDGWDKFLPETVLDVVRIKGHYYAAPVNIHMPSWIWYSKAAFKSAGISVEPKSMDELFVALDKLKAAGLIGLAHGGQAWQDNTVFTAVLANVGGTELYLKVLRDRDAKAILGEEFKKVLLAFKRLQSYVDKGSPGRNWNDSTALLITGKAGVQIMGDWVKGEFTAAKQVPGRDFGCIPGFGAKSPYIIQGDVFVFPKTSNPDSVKAQKVLAGLMLAPVNQVEFSMRKGSVPVRSDVDASKMDHCAQLGVVILKDKSRHLGNGEVYLNPDQNGSLADILTAYWNKNIAVEKVQRDILSALKS
;
A
#
# COMPACT_ATOMS: atom_id res chain seq x y z
N MET A 1 60.68 22.51 71.65
CA MET A 1 59.23 22.39 71.66
C MET A 1 58.70 22.67 70.27
N PHE A 2 58.50 21.63 69.43
CA PHE A 2 57.97 21.75 68.10
C PHE A 2 56.55 21.19 68.09
N ASN A 3 55.58 22.03 67.74
CA ASN A 3 54.12 21.71 67.73
C ASN A 3 53.71 21.34 66.32
N THR A 4 53.51 20.05 66.04
CA THR A 4 53.01 19.53 64.73
C THR A 4 51.52 19.51 64.67
N LYS A 5 50.92 20.44 63.92
CA LYS A 5 49.48 20.42 63.57
C LYS A 5 49.26 19.40 62.47
N ARG A 6 48.49 18.35 62.76
CA ARG A 6 47.99 17.40 61.78
C ARG A 6 46.77 18.02 61.02
N PHE A 7 46.92 18.19 59.70
CA PHE A 7 45.81 18.50 58.79
C PHE A 7 45.20 17.19 58.33
N SER A 8 43.96 16.97 58.71
CA SER A 8 43.10 15.88 58.15
C SER A 8 42.46 16.39 56.90
N VAL A 9 42.81 15.81 55.75
CA VAL A 9 42.12 16.06 54.47
C VAL A 9 41.03 14.99 54.32
N THR A 10 39.76 15.40 54.41
CA THR A 10 38.60 14.55 54.17
C THR A 10 38.35 14.55 52.66
N LEU A 11 38.64 13.42 52.00
CA LEU A 11 38.35 13.20 50.59
C LEU A 11 36.86 12.84 50.41
N ALA A 12 36.06 13.75 49.98
CA ALA A 12 34.67 13.50 49.61
C ALA A 12 34.61 12.78 48.25
N LEU A 13 34.30 11.46 48.22
CA LEU A 13 33.97 10.73 47.03
C LEU A 13 32.58 11.18 46.54
N ILE A 14 32.57 11.96 45.49
CA ILE A 14 31.33 12.26 44.72
C ILE A 14 31.11 11.03 43.78
N THR A 15 30.25 10.10 44.20
CA THR A 15 29.72 9.03 43.33
C THR A 15 28.73 9.64 42.36
N CYS A 16 29.16 9.98 41.13
CA CYS A 16 28.27 10.21 40.01
C CYS A 16 27.54 8.88 39.70
N LEU A 17 26.33 8.73 40.21
CA LEU A 17 25.39 7.72 39.69
C LEU A 17 25.02 8.13 38.26
N ALA A 18 25.76 7.58 37.30
CA ALA A 18 25.32 7.56 35.91
C ALA A 18 24.05 6.71 35.91
N THR A 19 22.88 7.37 35.85
CA THR A 19 21.62 6.70 35.51
C THR A 19 21.81 6.17 34.09
N ALA A 20 22.12 4.88 33.97
CA ALA A 20 22.02 4.16 32.72
C ALA A 20 20.52 4.27 32.31
N ASN A 21 20.23 5.16 31.37
CA ASN A 21 18.95 5.15 30.70
C ASN A 21 18.85 3.76 30.05
N ALA A 22 18.16 2.82 30.67
CA ALA A 22 17.84 1.56 30.04
C ALA A 22 17.10 1.92 28.74
N ALA A 23 17.67 1.53 27.61
CA ALA A 23 16.98 1.70 26.33
C ALA A 23 15.57 1.09 26.46
N GLY A 24 14.57 1.84 26.02
CA GLY A 24 13.19 1.37 26.08
C GLY A 24 12.95 0.09 25.27
N PRO A 25 11.75 -0.49 25.30
CA PRO A 25 11.45 -1.73 24.61
C PRO A 25 11.83 -1.68 23.14
N LYS A 26 12.51 -2.73 22.66
CA LYS A 26 12.79 -2.88 21.23
C LYS A 26 11.53 -3.32 20.50
N ALA A 27 11.23 -2.67 19.38
CA ALA A 27 10.15 -3.03 18.48
C ALA A 27 10.73 -3.41 17.12
N GLU A 28 10.94 -4.69 16.88
CA GLU A 28 11.26 -5.18 15.55
C GLU A 28 10.00 -5.21 14.69
N VAL A 29 10.05 -4.52 13.54
CA VAL A 29 8.92 -4.37 12.63
C VAL A 29 9.32 -4.88 11.25
N ILE A 30 8.62 -5.91 10.78
CA ILE A 30 8.80 -6.45 9.42
C ILE A 30 7.83 -5.74 8.48
N HIS A 31 8.37 -5.20 7.38
CA HIS A 31 7.58 -4.52 6.36
C HIS A 31 8.27 -4.58 4.99
N TRP A 32 7.55 -4.20 3.91
CA TRP A 32 8.09 -4.18 2.54
C TRP A 32 8.35 -2.79 1.97
N TRP A 33 8.29 -1.76 2.78
CA TRP A 33 8.49 -0.38 2.34
C TRP A 33 9.97 -0.06 2.19
N THR A 34 10.51 -0.26 0.99
CA THR A 34 11.94 -0.14 0.67
C THR A 34 12.26 0.97 -0.31
N SER A 35 11.25 1.56 -0.99
CA SER A 35 11.47 2.69 -1.89
C SER A 35 11.74 4.00 -1.14
N GLY A 36 12.15 5.06 -1.86
CA GLY A 36 12.47 6.35 -1.24
C GLY A 36 11.28 7.00 -0.53
N GLY A 37 10.11 7.03 -1.17
CA GLY A 37 8.88 7.53 -0.59
C GLY A 37 8.40 6.68 0.59
N GLU A 38 8.49 5.36 0.47
CA GLU A 38 8.09 4.43 1.51
C GLU A 38 8.99 4.51 2.74
N SER A 39 10.32 4.58 2.56
CA SER A 39 11.27 4.76 3.66
C SER A 39 11.04 6.09 4.42
N ALA A 40 10.72 7.16 3.69
CA ALA A 40 10.36 8.43 4.32
C ALA A 40 9.04 8.35 5.10
N ALA A 41 8.09 7.51 4.66
CA ALA A 41 6.82 7.31 5.34
C ALA A 41 6.99 6.49 6.63
N VAL A 42 7.66 5.32 6.58
CA VAL A 42 7.86 4.47 7.77
C VAL A 42 8.65 5.21 8.86
N LYS A 43 9.53 6.12 8.45
CA LYS A 43 10.28 6.97 9.38
C LYS A 43 9.38 7.78 10.31
N VAL A 44 8.17 8.14 9.92
CA VAL A 44 7.19 8.82 10.80
C VAL A 44 6.88 7.95 12.03
N PHE A 45 6.64 6.66 11.82
CA PHE A 45 6.34 5.75 12.92
C PHE A 45 7.57 5.42 13.76
N SER A 46 8.74 5.25 13.13
CA SER A 46 9.99 4.99 13.85
C SER A 46 10.41 6.16 14.72
N ASP A 47 10.30 7.39 14.22
CA ASP A 47 10.58 8.61 14.98
C ASP A 47 9.58 8.79 16.14
N ALA A 48 8.30 8.55 15.89
CA ALA A 48 7.27 8.61 16.92
C ALA A 48 7.51 7.56 18.01
N TYR A 49 7.94 6.34 17.65
CA TYR A 49 8.28 5.30 18.61
C TYR A 49 9.53 5.66 19.42
N ALA A 50 10.55 6.17 18.77
CA ALA A 50 11.77 6.64 19.43
C ALA A 50 11.49 7.77 20.44
N ALA A 51 10.55 8.67 20.12
CA ALA A 51 10.11 9.74 21.02
C ALA A 51 9.47 9.22 22.33
N THR A 52 8.98 7.97 22.36
CA THR A 52 8.50 7.33 23.60
C THR A 52 9.63 6.70 24.42
N GLY A 53 10.89 6.80 23.99
CA GLY A 53 12.04 6.12 24.56
C GLY A 53 12.25 4.69 24.05
N GLY A 54 11.41 4.21 23.13
CA GLY A 54 11.53 2.89 22.50
C GLY A 54 12.63 2.84 21.44
N VAL A 55 13.04 1.62 21.08
CA VAL A 55 14.03 1.38 20.02
C VAL A 55 13.37 0.68 18.87
N TRP A 56 13.18 1.38 17.73
CA TRP A 56 12.68 0.78 16.50
C TRP A 56 13.79 -0.05 15.84
N VAL A 57 13.47 -1.29 15.49
CA VAL A 57 14.37 -2.18 14.72
C VAL A 57 13.68 -2.45 13.38
N ASP A 58 14.28 -1.90 12.34
CA ASP A 58 13.74 -1.95 10.98
C ASP A 58 14.14 -3.26 10.30
N THR A 59 13.14 -4.05 9.87
CA THR A 59 13.35 -5.27 9.08
C THR A 59 12.58 -5.14 7.78
N ALA A 60 13.16 -4.36 6.86
CA ALA A 60 12.61 -4.13 5.54
C ALA A 60 12.96 -5.28 4.59
N VAL A 61 11.95 -5.93 4.01
CA VAL A 61 12.10 -7.02 3.03
C VAL A 61 11.40 -6.62 1.75
N ALA A 62 12.15 -6.45 0.68
CA ALA A 62 11.56 -6.09 -0.62
C ALA A 62 10.54 -7.14 -1.07
N LEU A 63 9.43 -6.70 -1.66
CA LEU A 63 8.26 -7.47 -2.05
C LEU A 63 7.39 -7.92 -0.85
N GLY A 64 6.11 -7.52 -0.88
CA GLY A 64 5.15 -7.79 0.19
C GLY A 64 4.94 -9.28 0.48
N GLU A 65 4.94 -10.11 -0.55
CA GLU A 65 4.81 -11.55 -0.41
C GLU A 65 5.98 -12.18 0.35
N GLN A 66 7.21 -11.75 0.05
CA GLN A 66 8.41 -12.22 0.77
C GLN A 66 8.42 -11.73 2.22
N ALA A 67 8.07 -10.45 2.46
CA ALA A 67 7.99 -9.90 3.81
C ALA A 67 6.98 -10.66 4.68
N ARG A 68 5.80 -10.95 4.13
CA ARG A 68 4.77 -11.78 4.83
C ARG A 68 5.27 -13.19 5.11
N SER A 69 5.90 -13.84 4.12
CA SER A 69 6.45 -15.19 4.30
C SER A 69 7.51 -15.23 5.40
N VAL A 70 8.42 -14.24 5.44
CA VAL A 70 9.40 -14.11 6.53
C VAL A 70 8.72 -13.94 7.88
N ALA A 71 7.71 -13.07 7.98
CA ALA A 71 6.98 -12.84 9.21
C ALA A 71 6.27 -14.11 9.70
N ILE A 72 5.53 -14.80 8.81
CA ILE A 72 4.80 -16.05 9.13
C ILE A 72 5.77 -17.15 9.58
N ASN A 73 6.86 -17.37 8.84
CA ASN A 73 7.85 -18.38 9.19
C ASN A 73 8.48 -18.11 10.57
N ARG A 74 8.73 -16.86 10.92
CA ARG A 74 9.23 -16.48 12.24
C ARG A 74 8.21 -16.68 13.35
N MET A 75 6.92 -16.40 13.08
CA MET A 75 5.83 -16.70 14.01
C MET A 75 5.72 -18.19 14.30
N VAL A 76 5.73 -19.02 13.24
CA VAL A 76 5.68 -20.48 13.35
C VAL A 76 6.94 -21.03 14.07
N GLY A 77 8.10 -20.47 13.78
CA GLY A 77 9.40 -20.84 14.38
C GLY A 77 9.60 -20.37 15.83
N GLY A 78 8.61 -19.69 16.45
CA GLY A 78 8.68 -19.24 17.84
C GLY A 78 9.57 -18.01 18.08
N ASN A 79 9.99 -17.31 17.02
CA ASN A 79 10.77 -16.05 17.09
C ASN A 79 10.03 -14.92 16.34
N PRO A 80 8.81 -14.54 16.79
CA PRO A 80 8.01 -13.54 16.08
C PRO A 80 8.62 -12.14 16.18
N PRO A 81 8.39 -11.28 15.15
CA PRO A 81 8.63 -9.85 15.29
C PRO A 81 7.62 -9.21 16.26
N VAL A 82 7.85 -7.96 16.64
CA VAL A 82 6.87 -7.20 17.44
C VAL A 82 5.65 -6.82 16.60
N ALA A 83 5.87 -6.43 15.35
CA ALA A 83 4.79 -6.16 14.41
C ALA A 83 5.19 -6.61 12.99
N ALA A 84 4.21 -6.93 12.16
CA ALA A 84 4.42 -7.29 10.76
C ALA A 84 3.34 -6.67 9.88
N GLN A 85 3.76 -6.17 8.71
CA GLN A 85 2.88 -5.56 7.73
C GLN A 85 2.10 -6.61 6.94
N PHE A 86 0.80 -6.34 6.73
CA PHE A 86 -0.12 -7.04 5.84
C PHE A 86 -0.98 -6.02 5.10
N ASN A 87 -1.83 -6.47 4.18
CA ASN A 87 -2.85 -5.61 3.58
C ASN A 87 -4.21 -5.80 4.26
N THR A 88 -5.14 -4.86 4.01
CA THR A 88 -6.54 -4.94 4.43
C THR A 88 -7.30 -5.98 3.61
N THR A 89 -6.90 -7.25 3.72
CA THR A 89 -7.46 -8.39 2.99
C THR A 89 -7.55 -9.60 3.92
N LYS A 90 -7.86 -10.77 3.38
CA LYS A 90 -7.92 -12.02 4.16
C LYS A 90 -6.54 -12.62 4.50
N GLN A 91 -5.44 -11.94 4.16
CA GLN A 91 -4.08 -12.48 4.27
C GLN A 91 -3.65 -12.91 5.69
N PHE A 92 -4.25 -12.36 6.75
CA PHE A 92 -3.91 -12.70 8.12
C PHE A 92 -5.04 -13.41 8.89
N LEU A 93 -6.15 -13.74 8.22
CA LEU A 93 -7.30 -14.41 8.84
C LEU A 93 -6.90 -15.75 9.46
N ASP A 94 -6.16 -16.56 8.72
CA ASP A 94 -5.68 -17.87 9.19
C ASP A 94 -4.80 -17.74 10.45
N LEU A 95 -3.99 -16.68 10.53
CA LEU A 95 -3.15 -16.41 11.70
C LEU A 95 -4.01 -16.09 12.96
N VAL A 96 -5.14 -15.39 12.74
CA VAL A 96 -6.12 -15.15 13.82
C VAL A 96 -6.77 -16.46 14.26
N GLU A 97 -7.22 -17.27 13.31
CA GLU A 97 -7.90 -18.54 13.59
C GLU A 97 -7.00 -19.55 14.31
N GLN A 98 -5.71 -19.55 13.99
CA GLN A 98 -4.68 -20.36 14.65
C GLN A 98 -4.22 -19.78 16.00
N GLY A 99 -4.74 -18.61 16.40
CA GLY A 99 -4.38 -17.95 17.66
C GLY A 99 -2.94 -17.45 17.70
N MET A 100 -2.36 -17.11 16.54
CA MET A 100 -0.98 -16.64 16.38
C MET A 100 -0.81 -15.13 16.56
N LEU A 101 -1.91 -14.39 16.69
CA LEU A 101 -1.90 -12.93 16.86
C LEU A 101 -2.47 -12.53 18.23
N ASN A 102 -1.92 -11.46 18.80
CA ASN A 102 -2.51 -10.75 19.93
C ASN A 102 -3.61 -9.82 19.42
N ASN A 103 -4.72 -9.72 20.16
CA ASN A 103 -5.65 -8.62 19.94
C ASN A 103 -5.14 -7.33 20.60
N ILE A 104 -5.65 -6.20 20.12
CA ILE A 104 -5.30 -4.85 20.59
C ILE A 104 -6.56 -4.08 21.01
N ASP A 105 -7.55 -4.77 21.52
CA ASP A 105 -8.86 -4.24 21.92
C ASP A 105 -8.75 -3.10 22.93
N ASP A 106 -7.84 -3.20 23.88
CA ASP A 106 -7.59 -2.18 24.88
C ASP A 106 -7.09 -0.86 24.28
N VAL A 107 -6.25 -0.94 23.23
CA VAL A 107 -5.80 0.24 22.49
C VAL A 107 -6.96 0.80 21.66
N ALA A 108 -7.67 -0.05 20.94
CA ALA A 108 -8.80 0.35 20.10
C ALA A 108 -9.90 1.03 20.92
N ALA A 109 -10.23 0.47 22.10
CA ALA A 109 -11.22 1.05 23.01
C ALA A 109 -10.75 2.38 23.62
N ARG A 110 -9.50 2.44 24.11
CA ARG A 110 -8.89 3.65 24.67
C ARG A 110 -8.92 4.81 23.68
N ASP A 111 -8.53 4.54 22.43
CA ASP A 111 -8.37 5.56 21.39
C ASP A 111 -9.66 5.77 20.57
N GLY A 112 -10.69 4.95 20.79
CA GLY A 112 -12.02 5.12 20.19
C GLY A 112 -12.07 4.82 18.70
N TRP A 113 -11.43 3.75 18.24
CA TRP A 113 -11.28 3.40 16.81
C TRP A 113 -12.60 3.27 16.06
N ASP A 114 -13.66 2.77 16.68
CA ASP A 114 -15.00 2.67 16.08
C ASP A 114 -15.59 4.02 15.65
N LYS A 115 -15.08 5.12 16.20
CA LYS A 115 -15.62 6.47 15.93
C LYS A 115 -15.09 7.09 14.66
N PHE A 116 -13.91 6.67 14.21
CA PHE A 116 -13.22 7.32 13.10
C PHE A 116 -12.77 6.37 11.97
N LEU A 117 -12.73 5.05 12.21
CA LEU A 117 -12.40 4.12 11.15
C LEU A 117 -13.62 3.89 10.24
N PRO A 118 -13.43 3.89 8.90
CA PRO A 118 -14.49 3.49 7.97
C PRO A 118 -14.94 2.05 8.21
N GLU A 119 -16.23 1.76 8.02
CA GLU A 119 -16.79 0.42 8.20
C GLU A 119 -16.08 -0.64 7.35
N THR A 120 -15.74 -0.31 6.11
CA THR A 120 -14.99 -1.19 5.21
C THR A 120 -13.59 -1.57 5.73
N VAL A 121 -12.99 -0.75 6.59
CA VAL A 121 -11.72 -1.05 7.27
C VAL A 121 -11.99 -1.86 8.54
N LEU A 122 -13.02 -1.48 9.31
CA LEU A 122 -13.43 -2.21 10.51
C LEU A 122 -13.75 -3.68 10.21
N ASP A 123 -14.44 -3.96 9.11
CA ASP A 123 -14.80 -5.33 8.68
C ASP A 123 -13.58 -6.23 8.45
N VAL A 124 -12.43 -5.64 8.15
CA VAL A 124 -11.17 -6.39 7.92
C VAL A 124 -10.35 -6.53 9.21
N VAL A 125 -10.24 -5.47 10.02
CA VAL A 125 -9.34 -5.47 11.18
C VAL A 125 -10.00 -6.00 12.44
N ARG A 126 -11.34 -6.03 12.49
CA ARG A 126 -12.14 -6.55 13.61
C ARG A 126 -12.74 -7.91 13.27
N ILE A 127 -12.09 -8.98 13.72
CA ILE A 127 -12.46 -10.37 13.43
C ILE A 127 -13.11 -10.97 14.69
N LYS A 128 -14.33 -11.51 14.55
CA LYS A 128 -15.11 -12.09 15.68
C LYS A 128 -15.24 -11.11 16.87
N GLY A 129 -15.33 -9.82 16.59
CA GLY A 129 -15.50 -8.78 17.61
C GLY A 129 -14.21 -8.23 18.22
N HIS A 130 -13.04 -8.75 17.85
CA HIS A 130 -11.74 -8.34 18.38
C HIS A 130 -10.85 -7.69 17.31
N TYR A 131 -10.07 -6.68 17.70
CA TYR A 131 -9.12 -6.00 16.83
C TYR A 131 -7.78 -6.73 16.79
N TYR A 132 -7.38 -7.24 15.62
CA TYR A 132 -6.11 -7.96 15.41
C TYR A 132 -5.08 -7.22 14.59
N ALA A 133 -5.45 -6.08 14.03
CA ALA A 133 -4.55 -5.28 13.20
C ALA A 133 -4.78 -3.78 13.40
N ALA A 134 -3.71 -3.01 13.31
CA ALA A 134 -3.74 -1.55 13.25
C ALA A 134 -3.70 -1.10 11.78
N PRO A 135 -4.79 -0.55 11.22
CA PRO A 135 -4.78 -0.03 9.86
C PRO A 135 -4.04 1.31 9.81
N VAL A 136 -3.16 1.48 8.82
CA VAL A 136 -2.29 2.67 8.79
C VAL A 136 -2.59 3.64 7.64
N ASN A 137 -3.31 3.18 6.61
CA ASN A 137 -3.71 4.02 5.48
C ASN A 137 -4.87 3.42 4.71
N ILE A 138 -5.40 4.21 3.78
CA ILE A 138 -6.25 3.74 2.68
C ILE A 138 -5.52 4.04 1.38
N HIS A 139 -5.36 3.02 0.56
CA HIS A 139 -4.86 3.08 -0.80
C HIS A 139 -5.98 2.86 -1.81
N MET A 140 -5.82 3.48 -2.98
CA MET A 140 -6.51 3.08 -4.20
C MET A 140 -5.45 2.59 -5.21
N PRO A 141 -5.43 1.30 -5.58
CA PRO A 141 -4.39 0.75 -6.43
C PRO A 141 -4.53 1.10 -7.91
N SER A 142 -5.61 1.72 -8.34
CA SER A 142 -5.98 1.87 -9.74
C SER A 142 -5.86 3.30 -10.31
N TRP A 143 -5.00 4.14 -9.74
CA TRP A 143 -4.73 5.47 -10.28
C TRP A 143 -3.99 5.41 -11.61
N ILE A 144 -4.20 6.44 -12.44
CA ILE A 144 -3.46 6.69 -13.67
C ILE A 144 -2.64 7.95 -13.46
N TRP A 145 -1.34 7.79 -13.44
CA TRP A 145 -0.36 8.86 -13.27
C TRP A 145 0.24 9.23 -14.62
N TYR A 146 0.50 10.52 -14.89
CA TYR A 146 1.13 10.93 -16.12
C TYR A 146 2.15 12.07 -15.93
N SER A 147 3.23 12.01 -16.70
CA SER A 147 4.28 13.04 -16.74
C SER A 147 3.85 14.20 -17.61
N LYS A 148 3.75 15.41 -17.04
CA LYS A 148 3.43 16.61 -17.84
C LYS A 148 4.52 16.97 -18.83
N ALA A 149 5.79 16.70 -18.50
CA ALA A 149 6.91 16.90 -19.42
C ALA A 149 6.79 15.97 -20.64
N ALA A 150 6.53 14.68 -20.44
CA ALA A 150 6.35 13.72 -21.52
C ALA A 150 5.11 14.06 -22.38
N PHE A 151 3.99 14.44 -21.76
CA PHE A 151 2.78 14.86 -22.46
C PHE A 151 3.05 16.08 -23.35
N LYS A 152 3.73 17.09 -22.80
CA LYS A 152 4.14 18.28 -23.57
C LYS A 152 5.02 17.90 -24.76
N SER A 153 6.01 17.03 -24.56
CA SER A 153 6.91 16.57 -25.64
C SER A 153 6.18 15.82 -26.76
N ALA A 154 5.09 15.11 -26.41
CA ALA A 154 4.25 14.38 -27.36
C ALA A 154 3.09 15.22 -27.93
N GLY A 155 3.02 16.54 -27.65
CA GLY A 155 1.95 17.42 -28.12
C GLY A 155 0.57 17.09 -27.49
N ILE A 156 0.54 16.55 -26.28
CA ILE A 156 -0.70 16.22 -25.56
C ILE A 156 -0.99 17.38 -24.59
N SER A 157 -2.04 18.13 -24.86
CA SER A 157 -2.43 19.31 -24.08
C SER A 157 -3.62 19.07 -23.14
N VAL A 158 -4.33 17.98 -23.32
CA VAL A 158 -5.56 17.66 -22.57
C VAL A 158 -5.39 16.32 -21.84
N GLU A 159 -5.79 16.28 -20.59
CA GLU A 159 -5.85 15.07 -19.79
C GLU A 159 -6.90 14.10 -20.35
N PRO A 160 -6.58 12.81 -20.54
CA PRO A 160 -7.56 11.82 -21.01
C PRO A 160 -8.69 11.61 -20.01
N LYS A 161 -9.93 11.53 -20.51
CA LYS A 161 -11.16 11.38 -19.73
C LYS A 161 -11.83 10.02 -19.93
N SER A 162 -11.23 9.15 -20.73
CA SER A 162 -11.69 7.78 -21.00
C SER A 162 -10.51 6.87 -21.33
N MET A 163 -10.75 5.56 -21.32
CA MET A 163 -9.74 4.58 -21.78
C MET A 163 -9.34 4.78 -23.23
N ASP A 164 -10.30 5.15 -24.10
CA ASP A 164 -10.00 5.41 -25.51
C ASP A 164 -9.12 6.66 -25.69
N GLU A 165 -9.40 7.73 -24.95
CA GLU A 165 -8.55 8.92 -24.95
C GLU A 165 -7.16 8.64 -24.36
N LEU A 166 -7.07 7.76 -23.36
CA LEU A 166 -5.79 7.28 -22.84
C LEU A 166 -5.00 6.53 -23.92
N PHE A 167 -5.64 5.66 -24.69
CA PHE A 167 -4.97 4.99 -25.81
C PHE A 167 -4.49 5.98 -26.88
N VAL A 168 -5.26 7.02 -27.20
CA VAL A 168 -4.81 8.10 -28.11
C VAL A 168 -3.58 8.82 -27.55
N ALA A 169 -3.55 9.08 -26.24
CA ALA A 169 -2.39 9.68 -25.59
C ALA A 169 -1.16 8.76 -25.65
N LEU A 170 -1.35 7.45 -25.37
CA LEU A 170 -0.28 6.45 -25.45
C LEU A 170 0.28 6.31 -26.88
N ASP A 171 -0.58 6.35 -27.91
CA ASP A 171 -0.15 6.33 -29.32
C ASP A 171 0.72 7.56 -29.66
N LYS A 172 0.34 8.76 -29.20
CA LYS A 172 1.14 9.99 -29.37
C LYS A 172 2.48 9.92 -28.65
N LEU A 173 2.51 9.40 -27.42
CA LEU A 173 3.76 9.22 -26.67
C LEU A 173 4.71 8.27 -27.41
N LYS A 174 4.19 7.15 -27.89
CA LYS A 174 4.97 6.17 -28.68
C LYS A 174 5.47 6.78 -29.99
N ALA A 175 4.65 7.55 -30.70
CA ALA A 175 5.05 8.27 -31.92
C ALA A 175 6.14 9.33 -31.67
N ALA A 176 6.16 9.93 -30.48
CA ALA A 176 7.20 10.86 -30.04
C ALA A 176 8.49 10.15 -29.56
N GLY A 177 8.58 8.82 -29.67
CA GLY A 177 9.74 8.03 -29.22
C GLY A 177 9.85 7.84 -27.71
N LEU A 178 8.77 8.12 -26.97
CA LEU A 178 8.71 7.96 -25.51
C LEU A 178 8.10 6.59 -25.14
N ILE A 179 8.39 6.12 -23.94
CA ILE A 179 7.69 4.97 -23.36
C ILE A 179 6.26 5.43 -23.06
N GLY A 180 5.26 4.79 -23.68
CA GLY A 180 3.87 5.14 -23.46
C GLY A 180 3.45 4.81 -22.03
N LEU A 181 3.63 3.53 -21.61
CA LEU A 181 3.27 3.03 -20.31
C LEU A 181 4.52 2.54 -19.55
N ALA A 182 4.89 3.20 -18.47
CA ALA A 182 5.87 2.71 -17.52
C ALA A 182 5.25 1.61 -16.67
N HIS A 183 5.77 0.39 -16.79
CA HIS A 183 5.24 -0.77 -16.11
C HIS A 183 6.39 -1.64 -15.59
N GLY A 184 6.23 -2.25 -14.44
CA GLY A 184 7.14 -3.26 -13.93
C GLY A 184 6.66 -4.66 -14.31
N GLY A 185 7.57 -5.62 -14.41
CA GLY A 185 7.26 -6.98 -14.88
C GLY A 185 7.01 -7.98 -13.75
N GLN A 186 6.33 -7.58 -12.71
CA GLN A 186 5.98 -8.44 -11.56
C GLN A 186 4.48 -8.75 -11.60
N ALA A 187 4.08 -9.99 -11.31
CA ALA A 187 2.69 -10.45 -11.43
C ALA A 187 1.67 -9.58 -10.69
N TRP A 188 2.00 -9.07 -9.49
CA TRP A 188 1.12 -8.19 -8.75
C TRP A 188 0.88 -6.84 -9.47
N GLN A 189 1.86 -6.35 -10.25
CA GLN A 189 1.69 -5.12 -11.04
C GLN A 189 0.77 -5.37 -12.24
N ASP A 190 0.89 -6.54 -12.89
CA ASP A 190 -0.03 -6.95 -13.96
C ASP A 190 -1.47 -7.01 -13.43
N ASN A 191 -1.67 -7.60 -12.24
CA ASN A 191 -2.98 -7.66 -11.58
C ASN A 191 -3.50 -6.27 -11.22
N THR A 192 -2.65 -5.35 -10.79
CA THR A 192 -3.01 -3.94 -10.51
C THR A 192 -3.51 -3.24 -11.78
N VAL A 193 -2.80 -3.39 -12.90
CA VAL A 193 -3.23 -2.82 -14.20
C VAL A 193 -4.54 -3.47 -14.66
N PHE A 194 -4.67 -4.79 -14.56
CA PHE A 194 -5.93 -5.48 -14.90
C PHE A 194 -7.11 -4.96 -14.07
N THR A 195 -6.93 -4.83 -12.78
CA THR A 195 -7.97 -4.33 -11.85
C THR A 195 -8.40 -2.91 -12.22
N ALA A 196 -7.43 -2.03 -12.58
CA ALA A 196 -7.72 -0.68 -13.05
C ALA A 196 -8.51 -0.70 -14.37
N VAL A 197 -8.13 -1.57 -15.32
CA VAL A 197 -8.85 -1.70 -16.61
C VAL A 197 -10.24 -2.27 -16.40
N LEU A 198 -10.40 -3.29 -15.55
CA LEU A 198 -11.70 -3.88 -15.23
C LEU A 198 -12.65 -2.82 -14.63
N ALA A 199 -12.15 -1.98 -13.73
CA ALA A 199 -12.94 -0.91 -13.13
C ALA A 199 -13.30 0.20 -14.13
N ASN A 200 -12.38 0.60 -15.01
CA ASN A 200 -12.57 1.73 -15.91
C ASN A 200 -13.29 1.38 -17.21
N VAL A 201 -13.17 0.14 -17.71
CA VAL A 201 -13.84 -0.35 -18.93
C VAL A 201 -15.12 -1.11 -18.58
N GLY A 202 -15.07 -1.97 -17.55
CA GLY A 202 -16.20 -2.83 -17.16
C GLY A 202 -17.14 -2.16 -16.17
N GLY A 203 -16.67 -1.19 -15.41
CA GLY A 203 -17.44 -0.53 -14.36
C GLY A 203 -17.71 -1.42 -13.14
N THR A 204 -18.41 -0.85 -12.16
CA THR A 204 -18.71 -1.50 -10.87
C THR A 204 -19.43 -2.83 -11.01
N GLU A 205 -20.44 -2.89 -11.88
CA GLU A 205 -21.28 -4.08 -12.02
C GLU A 205 -20.50 -5.28 -12.55
N LEU A 206 -19.74 -5.10 -13.65
CA LEU A 206 -18.92 -6.18 -14.21
C LEU A 206 -17.82 -6.59 -13.25
N TYR A 207 -17.19 -5.61 -12.58
CA TYR A 207 -16.16 -5.87 -11.55
C TYR A 207 -16.68 -6.84 -10.48
N LEU A 208 -17.85 -6.57 -9.93
CA LEU A 208 -18.45 -7.42 -8.90
C LEU A 208 -18.89 -8.78 -9.44
N LYS A 209 -19.50 -8.82 -10.64
CA LYS A 209 -19.88 -10.09 -11.29
C LYS A 209 -18.69 -11.00 -11.53
N VAL A 210 -17.53 -10.44 -11.91
CA VAL A 210 -16.31 -11.23 -12.17
C VAL A 210 -15.65 -11.67 -10.86
N LEU A 211 -15.34 -10.76 -9.95
CA LEU A 211 -14.47 -11.05 -8.81
C LEU A 211 -15.24 -11.55 -7.57
N ARG A 212 -16.43 -11.00 -7.31
CA ARG A 212 -17.24 -11.39 -6.16
C ARG A 212 -18.16 -12.56 -6.47
N ASP A 213 -18.96 -12.42 -7.53
CA ASP A 213 -20.05 -13.36 -7.85
C ASP A 213 -19.57 -14.55 -8.70
N ARG A 214 -18.40 -14.40 -9.38
CA ARG A 214 -17.79 -15.42 -10.24
C ARG A 214 -18.78 -15.90 -11.31
N ASP A 215 -19.54 -14.94 -11.84
CA ASP A 215 -20.64 -15.19 -12.79
C ASP A 215 -20.07 -15.66 -14.13
N ALA A 216 -20.36 -16.90 -14.49
CA ALA A 216 -19.85 -17.52 -15.71
C ALA A 216 -20.28 -16.78 -16.97
N LYS A 217 -21.53 -16.24 -17.00
CA LYS A 217 -22.06 -15.50 -18.16
C LYS A 217 -21.32 -14.17 -18.32
N ALA A 218 -21.01 -13.48 -17.22
CA ALA A 218 -20.23 -12.25 -17.24
C ALA A 218 -18.80 -12.52 -17.68
N ILE A 219 -18.12 -13.54 -17.11
CA ILE A 219 -16.73 -13.88 -17.41
C ILE A 219 -16.56 -14.32 -18.87
N LEU A 220 -17.50 -15.07 -19.42
CA LEU A 220 -17.46 -15.52 -20.82
C LEU A 220 -18.10 -14.51 -21.80
N GLY A 221 -18.62 -13.40 -21.29
CA GLY A 221 -19.33 -12.40 -22.08
C GLY A 221 -18.40 -11.43 -22.82
N GLU A 222 -18.97 -10.73 -23.82
CA GLU A 222 -18.26 -9.77 -24.67
C GLU A 222 -17.73 -8.55 -23.89
N GLU A 223 -18.42 -8.11 -22.82
CA GLU A 223 -17.96 -6.97 -22.02
C GLU A 223 -16.65 -7.29 -21.29
N PHE A 224 -16.53 -8.48 -20.70
CA PHE A 224 -15.27 -8.90 -20.09
C PHE A 224 -14.17 -9.18 -21.11
N LYS A 225 -14.53 -9.66 -22.31
CA LYS A 225 -13.62 -9.78 -23.44
C LYS A 225 -13.02 -8.42 -23.82
N LYS A 226 -13.82 -7.33 -23.88
CA LYS A 226 -13.33 -5.97 -24.11
C LYS A 226 -12.33 -5.53 -23.05
N VAL A 227 -12.58 -5.84 -21.77
CA VAL A 227 -11.62 -5.57 -20.67
C VAL A 227 -10.28 -6.26 -20.91
N LEU A 228 -10.30 -7.56 -21.23
CA LEU A 228 -9.08 -8.33 -21.48
C LEU A 228 -8.31 -7.84 -22.71
N LEU A 229 -9.01 -7.45 -23.77
CA LEU A 229 -8.38 -6.87 -24.97
C LEU A 229 -7.77 -5.51 -24.68
N ALA A 230 -8.44 -4.65 -23.89
CA ALA A 230 -7.88 -3.37 -23.45
C ALA A 230 -6.65 -3.56 -22.57
N PHE A 231 -6.70 -4.51 -21.62
CA PHE A 231 -5.55 -4.90 -20.81
C PHE A 231 -4.38 -5.36 -21.68
N LYS A 232 -4.61 -6.24 -22.65
CA LYS A 232 -3.58 -6.73 -23.57
C LYS A 232 -2.99 -5.62 -24.43
N ARG A 233 -3.82 -4.66 -24.90
CA ARG A 233 -3.36 -3.53 -25.69
C ARG A 233 -2.35 -2.66 -24.94
N LEU A 234 -2.53 -2.46 -23.63
CA LEU A 234 -1.61 -1.67 -22.81
C LEU A 234 -0.16 -2.20 -22.86
N GLN A 235 0.02 -3.52 -22.97
CA GLN A 235 1.33 -4.16 -23.09
C GLN A 235 2.14 -3.64 -24.28
N SER A 236 1.48 -3.24 -25.39
CA SER A 236 2.16 -2.75 -26.59
C SER A 236 2.83 -1.37 -26.42
N TYR A 237 2.59 -0.68 -25.31
CA TYR A 237 3.16 0.62 -24.97
C TYR A 237 4.27 0.55 -23.92
N VAL A 238 4.56 -0.66 -23.42
CA VAL A 238 5.61 -0.91 -22.42
C VAL A 238 6.96 -1.13 -23.10
N ASP A 239 8.04 -0.66 -22.50
CA ASP A 239 9.39 -0.85 -23.01
C ASP A 239 9.95 -2.26 -22.72
N LYS A 240 10.97 -2.65 -23.48
CA LYS A 240 11.60 -3.98 -23.38
C LYS A 240 12.32 -4.22 -22.05
N GLY A 241 12.64 -3.17 -21.29
CA GLY A 241 13.28 -3.27 -19.98
C GLY A 241 12.33 -3.52 -18.82
N SER A 242 11.04 -3.68 -19.09
CA SER A 242 9.99 -3.89 -18.07
C SER A 242 10.13 -5.19 -17.25
N PRO A 243 10.52 -6.35 -17.80
CA PRO A 243 10.53 -7.60 -17.04
C PRO A 243 11.37 -7.50 -15.76
N GLY A 244 10.77 -7.83 -14.61
CA GLY A 244 11.42 -7.78 -13.30
C GLY A 244 11.62 -6.39 -12.69
N ARG A 245 11.27 -5.32 -13.40
CA ARG A 245 11.37 -3.94 -12.90
C ARG A 245 10.44 -3.73 -11.71
N ASN A 246 10.94 -3.06 -10.68
CA ASN A 246 10.11 -2.63 -9.56
C ASN A 246 9.21 -1.46 -9.97
N TRP A 247 8.11 -1.29 -9.25
CA TRP A 247 7.14 -0.24 -9.53
C TRP A 247 7.71 1.18 -9.37
N ASN A 248 8.58 1.40 -8.39
CA ASN A 248 9.25 2.70 -8.15
C ASN A 248 10.27 3.03 -9.24
N ASP A 249 10.95 2.03 -9.83
CA ASP A 249 11.81 2.24 -10.98
C ASP A 249 11.00 2.66 -12.22
N SER A 250 9.77 2.13 -12.35
CA SER A 250 8.81 2.59 -13.36
C SER A 250 8.38 4.04 -13.10
N THR A 251 8.14 4.41 -11.86
CA THR A 251 7.84 5.80 -11.47
C THR A 251 8.98 6.75 -11.79
N ALA A 252 10.24 6.30 -11.61
CA ALA A 252 11.40 7.10 -11.98
C ALA A 252 11.46 7.44 -13.48
N LEU A 253 10.89 6.61 -14.36
CA LEU A 253 10.75 6.93 -15.79
C LEU A 253 9.76 8.08 -16.03
N LEU A 254 8.69 8.18 -15.25
CA LEU A 254 7.77 9.33 -15.30
C LEU A 254 8.45 10.60 -14.77
N ILE A 255 9.11 10.50 -13.61
CA ILE A 255 9.82 11.61 -12.96
C ILE A 255 10.84 12.23 -13.91
N THR A 256 11.54 11.41 -14.67
CA THR A 256 12.57 11.87 -15.64
C THR A 256 12.00 12.20 -17.02
N GLY A 257 10.68 12.12 -17.23
CA GLY A 257 10.03 12.41 -18.51
C GLY A 257 10.32 11.39 -19.63
N LYS A 258 10.91 10.22 -19.30
CA LYS A 258 11.18 9.14 -20.27
C LYS A 258 9.93 8.31 -20.59
N ALA A 259 8.96 8.29 -19.69
CA ALA A 259 7.67 7.64 -19.90
C ALA A 259 6.52 8.62 -19.67
N GLY A 260 5.40 8.37 -20.38
CA GLY A 260 4.23 9.23 -20.30
C GLY A 260 3.26 8.89 -19.20
N VAL A 261 2.93 7.62 -19.01
CA VAL A 261 1.87 7.15 -18.13
C VAL A 261 2.36 5.99 -17.25
N GLN A 262 1.80 5.89 -16.03
CA GLN A 262 1.88 4.70 -15.16
C GLN A 262 0.50 4.42 -14.57
N ILE A 263 0.02 3.18 -14.65
CA ILE A 263 -1.19 2.72 -13.96
C ILE A 263 -0.72 1.99 -12.71
N MET A 264 -0.93 2.59 -11.54
CA MET A 264 -0.40 2.09 -10.26
C MET A 264 -1.11 2.81 -9.11
N GLY A 265 -1.04 2.24 -7.93
CA GLY A 265 -1.64 2.82 -6.74
C GLY A 265 -1.06 4.17 -6.34
N ASP A 266 -1.76 4.82 -5.43
CA ASP A 266 -1.44 6.16 -4.96
C ASP A 266 -0.08 6.26 -4.23
N TRP A 267 0.54 5.15 -3.84
CA TRP A 267 1.91 5.12 -3.34
C TRP A 267 2.96 5.67 -4.32
N VAL A 268 2.67 5.71 -5.63
CA VAL A 268 3.48 6.40 -6.64
C VAL A 268 3.70 7.86 -6.28
N LYS A 269 2.71 8.52 -5.68
CA LYS A 269 2.82 9.90 -5.22
C LYS A 269 3.93 10.11 -4.19
N GLY A 270 4.21 9.11 -3.35
CA GLY A 270 5.33 9.14 -2.42
C GLY A 270 6.68 9.33 -3.12
N GLU A 271 6.89 8.66 -4.27
CA GLU A 271 8.11 8.81 -5.08
C GLU A 271 8.21 10.20 -5.73
N PHE A 272 7.09 10.72 -6.24
CA PHE A 272 7.05 12.10 -6.74
C PHE A 272 7.38 13.10 -5.63
N THR A 273 6.83 12.91 -4.43
CA THR A 273 7.11 13.76 -3.26
C THR A 273 8.59 13.70 -2.87
N ALA A 274 9.18 12.50 -2.79
CA ALA A 274 10.60 12.31 -2.51
C ALA A 274 11.49 12.98 -3.56
N ALA A 275 11.06 12.99 -4.83
CA ALA A 275 11.72 13.69 -5.94
C ALA A 275 11.39 15.21 -5.99
N LYS A 276 10.67 15.76 -5.00
CA LYS A 276 10.23 17.17 -4.92
C LYS A 276 9.40 17.63 -6.13
N GLN A 277 8.68 16.70 -6.76
CA GLN A 277 7.73 17.02 -7.82
C GLN A 277 6.39 17.47 -7.25
N VAL A 278 5.72 18.36 -7.98
CA VAL A 278 4.48 19.02 -7.56
C VAL A 278 3.33 18.58 -8.47
N PRO A 279 2.22 18.05 -7.91
CA PRO A 279 1.04 17.68 -8.70
C PRO A 279 0.47 18.91 -9.42
N GLY A 280 0.01 18.70 -10.65
CA GLY A 280 -0.49 19.77 -11.52
C GLY A 280 0.61 20.52 -12.29
N ARG A 281 1.82 20.62 -11.76
CA ARG A 281 2.98 21.23 -12.45
C ARG A 281 3.82 20.16 -13.17
N ASP A 282 4.28 19.14 -12.47
CA ASP A 282 5.24 18.16 -12.96
C ASP A 282 4.55 16.86 -13.39
N PHE A 283 3.50 16.47 -12.69
CA PHE A 283 2.70 15.27 -12.99
C PHE A 283 1.21 15.54 -12.79
N GLY A 284 0.38 14.66 -13.35
CA GLY A 284 -1.06 14.63 -13.12
C GLY A 284 -1.50 13.27 -12.59
N CYS A 285 -2.72 13.24 -12.05
CA CYS A 285 -3.29 12.09 -11.36
C CYS A 285 -4.77 11.94 -11.70
N ILE A 286 -5.15 10.77 -12.19
CA ILE A 286 -6.53 10.43 -12.56
C ILE A 286 -6.96 9.26 -11.69
N PRO A 287 -7.94 9.44 -10.79
CA PRO A 287 -8.40 8.37 -9.89
C PRO A 287 -9.27 7.31 -10.60
N GLY A 288 -9.62 7.57 -11.84
CA GLY A 288 -10.48 6.77 -12.69
C GLY A 288 -11.29 7.66 -13.63
N PHE A 289 -11.84 7.07 -14.69
CA PHE A 289 -12.56 7.83 -15.71
C PHE A 289 -14.05 8.01 -15.36
N GLY A 290 -14.47 9.27 -15.39
CA GLY A 290 -15.86 9.65 -15.14
C GLY A 290 -16.22 9.85 -13.66
N ALA A 291 -17.28 10.62 -13.43
CA ALA A 291 -17.73 11.03 -12.10
C ALA A 291 -18.18 9.87 -11.19
N LYS A 292 -18.54 8.72 -11.78
CA LYS A 292 -18.99 7.51 -11.07
C LYS A 292 -17.95 6.39 -11.09
N SER A 293 -16.70 6.67 -11.49
CA SER A 293 -15.65 5.66 -11.44
C SER A 293 -15.53 5.10 -10.03
N PRO A 294 -15.49 3.77 -9.87
CA PRO A 294 -15.38 3.18 -8.54
C PRO A 294 -14.04 3.53 -7.87
N TYR A 295 -14.05 3.58 -6.55
CA TYR A 295 -12.86 3.71 -5.72
C TYR A 295 -12.56 2.34 -5.10
N ILE A 296 -11.54 1.69 -5.61
CA ILE A 296 -11.10 0.39 -5.10
C ILE A 296 -10.32 0.63 -3.81
N ILE A 297 -10.85 0.10 -2.70
CA ILE A 297 -10.25 0.30 -1.38
C ILE A 297 -9.29 -0.85 -1.09
N GLN A 298 -8.07 -0.49 -0.79
CA GLN A 298 -7.04 -1.33 -0.20
C GLN A 298 -6.35 -0.51 0.90
N GLY A 299 -5.55 -1.14 1.74
CA GLY A 299 -4.75 -0.43 2.74
C GLY A 299 -3.70 -1.36 3.32
N ASP A 300 -2.84 -0.78 4.13
CA ASP A 300 -1.85 -1.52 4.89
C ASP A 300 -2.28 -1.59 6.35
N VAL A 301 -1.98 -2.72 6.96
CA VAL A 301 -2.19 -2.95 8.38
C VAL A 301 -0.90 -3.51 9.01
N PHE A 302 -0.74 -3.30 10.31
CA PHE A 302 0.23 -4.05 11.10
C PHE A 302 -0.51 -5.01 12.02
N VAL A 303 -0.14 -6.28 11.94
CA VAL A 303 -0.57 -7.33 12.87
C VAL A 303 0.46 -7.47 14.00
N PHE A 304 0.04 -7.99 15.13
CA PHE A 304 0.82 -8.10 16.36
C PHE A 304 0.94 -9.58 16.75
N PRO A 305 2.06 -10.24 16.40
CA PRO A 305 2.26 -11.65 16.69
C PRO A 305 2.17 -11.97 18.17
N LYS A 306 1.59 -13.13 18.49
CA LYS A 306 1.49 -13.60 19.86
C LYS A 306 2.87 -13.84 20.48
N THR A 307 3.08 -13.31 21.67
CA THR A 307 4.33 -13.43 22.41
C THR A 307 4.04 -13.42 23.91
N SER A 308 4.87 -14.10 24.68
CA SER A 308 4.86 -14.06 26.14
C SER A 308 5.80 -13.00 26.74
N ASN A 309 6.60 -12.34 25.88
CA ASN A 309 7.52 -11.29 26.31
C ASN A 309 6.75 -10.00 26.65
N PRO A 310 6.73 -9.56 27.92
CA PRO A 310 5.97 -8.38 28.34
C PRO A 310 6.41 -7.09 27.68
N ASP A 311 7.70 -6.93 27.39
CA ASP A 311 8.23 -5.76 26.71
C ASP A 311 7.76 -5.69 25.25
N SER A 312 7.70 -6.84 24.56
CA SER A 312 7.13 -6.94 23.22
C SER A 312 5.64 -6.62 23.21
N VAL A 313 4.85 -7.15 24.18
CA VAL A 313 3.43 -6.82 24.31
C VAL A 313 3.23 -5.31 24.56
N LYS A 314 4.05 -4.71 25.43
CA LYS A 314 4.02 -3.26 25.65
C LYS A 314 4.34 -2.48 24.37
N ALA A 315 5.38 -2.90 23.63
CA ALA A 315 5.76 -2.28 22.36
C ALA A 315 4.63 -2.38 21.32
N GLN A 316 3.95 -3.53 21.19
CA GLN A 316 2.79 -3.72 20.32
C GLN A 316 1.69 -2.68 20.56
N LYS A 317 1.32 -2.48 21.83
CA LYS A 317 0.29 -1.52 22.22
C LYS A 317 0.68 -0.07 21.95
N VAL A 318 1.94 0.27 22.20
CA VAL A 318 2.48 1.60 21.88
C VAL A 318 2.45 1.82 20.37
N LEU A 319 2.95 0.87 19.57
CA LEU A 319 2.93 0.95 18.11
C LEU A 319 1.53 1.10 17.56
N ALA A 320 0.57 0.29 18.01
CA ALA A 320 -0.81 0.36 17.55
C ALA A 320 -1.42 1.75 17.78
N GLY A 321 -1.21 2.35 18.96
CA GLY A 321 -1.67 3.70 19.25
C GLY A 321 -0.98 4.78 18.42
N LEU A 322 0.34 4.69 18.24
CA LEU A 322 1.12 5.64 17.45
C LEU A 322 0.75 5.62 15.96
N MET A 323 0.52 4.42 15.40
CA MET A 323 0.15 4.26 14.00
C MET A 323 -1.18 4.92 13.66
N LEU A 324 -2.10 4.99 14.61
CA LEU A 324 -3.39 5.66 14.44
C LEU A 324 -3.46 7.07 15.06
N ALA A 325 -2.37 7.57 15.65
CA ALA A 325 -2.36 8.97 16.16
C ALA A 325 -2.63 9.96 15.01
N PRO A 326 -3.52 10.97 15.20
CA PRO A 326 -3.95 11.88 14.13
C PRO A 326 -2.79 12.54 13.37
N VAL A 327 -1.78 13.04 14.10
CA VAL A 327 -0.62 13.69 13.49
C VAL A 327 0.20 12.72 12.65
N ASN A 328 0.42 11.49 13.14
CA ASN A 328 1.19 10.47 12.42
C ASN A 328 0.45 9.98 11.18
N GLN A 329 -0.87 9.87 11.24
CA GLN A 329 -1.71 9.49 10.10
C GLN A 329 -1.58 10.49 8.94
N VAL A 330 -1.62 11.78 9.22
CA VAL A 330 -1.46 12.83 8.20
C VAL A 330 -0.03 12.83 7.64
N GLU A 331 0.97 12.88 8.51
CA GLU A 331 2.38 12.90 8.12
C GLU A 331 2.80 11.66 7.32
N PHE A 332 2.39 10.48 7.76
CA PHE A 332 2.62 9.23 7.04
C PHE A 332 1.98 9.26 5.66
N SER A 333 0.70 9.60 5.58
CA SER A 333 -0.04 9.60 4.32
C SER A 333 0.50 10.63 3.31
N MET A 334 0.95 11.79 3.78
CA MET A 334 1.59 12.79 2.91
C MET A 334 2.88 12.24 2.26
N ARG A 335 3.68 11.47 2.99
CA ARG A 335 4.92 10.88 2.49
C ARG A 335 4.70 9.61 1.68
N LYS A 336 3.76 8.76 2.14
CA LYS A 336 3.43 7.49 1.48
C LYS A 336 2.65 7.67 0.17
N GLY A 337 1.90 8.77 0.07
CA GLY A 337 1.03 9.02 -1.07
C GLY A 337 -0.42 8.60 -0.85
N SER A 338 -0.71 7.91 0.23
CA SER A 338 -2.02 7.37 0.61
C SER A 338 -2.99 8.42 1.17
N VAL A 339 -4.16 7.95 1.59
CA VAL A 339 -5.12 8.73 2.39
C VAL A 339 -5.08 8.22 3.83
N PRO A 340 -5.19 9.11 4.84
CA PRO A 340 -5.32 8.68 6.23
C PRO A 340 -6.49 7.72 6.41
N VAL A 341 -6.33 6.70 7.25
CA VAL A 341 -7.43 5.78 7.58
C VAL A 341 -8.47 6.44 8.49
N ARG A 342 -8.09 7.50 9.19
CA ARG A 342 -8.97 8.27 10.08
C ARG A 342 -9.81 9.27 9.29
N SER A 343 -11.12 9.26 9.54
CA SER A 343 -12.07 10.21 8.95
C SER A 343 -12.11 11.58 9.65
N ASP A 344 -11.52 11.69 10.86
CA ASP A 344 -11.55 12.86 11.74
C ASP A 344 -10.27 13.71 11.70
N VAL A 345 -9.38 13.50 10.73
CA VAL A 345 -8.17 14.30 10.55
C VAL A 345 -8.35 15.42 9.53
N ASP A 346 -7.60 16.51 9.71
CA ASP A 346 -7.55 17.60 8.75
C ASP A 346 -6.64 17.23 7.57
N ALA A 347 -7.26 16.92 6.44
CA ALA A 347 -6.59 16.63 5.18
C ALA A 347 -6.34 17.87 4.31
N SER A 348 -6.66 19.08 4.78
CA SER A 348 -6.57 20.33 3.98
C SER A 348 -5.14 20.68 3.54
N LYS A 349 -4.13 20.20 4.28
CA LYS A 349 -2.72 20.38 3.97
C LYS A 349 -2.17 19.35 2.96
N MET A 350 -2.94 18.34 2.62
CA MET A 350 -2.55 17.36 1.63
C MET A 350 -2.62 17.96 0.22
N ASP A 351 -1.83 17.43 -0.69
CA ASP A 351 -1.82 17.87 -2.07
C ASP A 351 -3.13 17.58 -2.82
N HIS A 352 -3.27 18.16 -4.02
CA HIS A 352 -4.46 18.03 -4.84
C HIS A 352 -4.85 16.56 -5.13
N CYS A 353 -3.89 15.68 -5.44
CA CYS A 353 -4.20 14.29 -5.74
C CYS A 353 -4.74 13.54 -4.50
N ALA A 354 -4.14 13.77 -3.33
CA ALA A 354 -4.65 13.20 -2.09
C ALA A 354 -6.04 13.74 -1.72
N GLN A 355 -6.27 15.04 -1.93
CA GLN A 355 -7.59 15.65 -1.70
C GLN A 355 -8.66 15.05 -2.62
N LEU A 356 -8.34 14.75 -3.88
CA LEU A 356 -9.25 14.00 -4.77
C LEU A 356 -9.62 12.64 -4.16
N GLY A 357 -8.64 11.89 -3.65
CA GLY A 357 -8.89 10.61 -2.97
C GLY A 357 -9.82 10.77 -1.76
N VAL A 358 -9.55 11.76 -0.90
CA VAL A 358 -10.40 12.06 0.28
C VAL A 358 -11.82 12.42 -0.12
N VAL A 359 -12.01 13.21 -1.18
CA VAL A 359 -13.35 13.59 -1.67
C VAL A 359 -14.12 12.38 -2.17
N ILE A 360 -13.45 11.49 -2.93
CA ILE A 360 -14.08 10.29 -3.47
C ILE A 360 -14.44 9.31 -2.35
N LEU A 361 -13.58 9.16 -1.34
CA LEU A 361 -13.85 8.31 -0.17
C LEU A 361 -15.05 8.76 0.67
N LYS A 362 -15.51 10.00 0.54
CA LYS A 362 -16.76 10.45 1.19
C LYS A 362 -18.00 9.88 0.52
N ASP A 363 -17.91 9.47 -0.74
CA ASP A 363 -19.01 8.84 -1.49
C ASP A 363 -18.93 7.31 -1.37
N LYS A 364 -19.60 6.77 -0.36
CA LYS A 364 -19.64 5.31 -0.11
C LYS A 364 -20.20 4.50 -1.28
N SER A 365 -21.02 5.10 -2.15
CA SER A 365 -21.58 4.42 -3.32
C SER A 365 -20.54 4.05 -4.37
N ARG A 366 -19.35 4.64 -4.29
CA ARG A 366 -18.20 4.38 -5.17
C ARG A 366 -17.24 3.35 -4.63
N HIS A 367 -17.40 2.93 -3.37
CA HIS A 367 -16.47 2.00 -2.74
C HIS A 367 -16.58 0.59 -3.32
N LEU A 368 -15.47 0.04 -3.74
CA LEU A 368 -15.29 -1.37 -4.07
C LEU A 368 -14.16 -1.96 -3.24
N GLY A 369 -14.34 -3.20 -2.80
CA GLY A 369 -13.22 -3.96 -2.24
C GLY A 369 -12.22 -4.32 -3.33
N ASN A 370 -10.93 -4.37 -2.98
CA ASN A 370 -9.93 -4.97 -3.84
C ASN A 370 -10.27 -6.46 -4.09
N GLY A 371 -9.85 -7.01 -5.24
CA GLY A 371 -10.11 -8.41 -5.61
C GLY A 371 -9.75 -9.41 -4.51
N GLU A 372 -8.68 -9.19 -3.77
CA GLU A 372 -8.23 -10.02 -2.64
C GLU A 372 -9.20 -10.08 -1.45
N VAL A 373 -10.19 -9.19 -1.38
CA VAL A 373 -11.26 -9.27 -0.37
C VAL A 373 -12.29 -10.33 -0.76
N TYR A 374 -12.50 -10.53 -2.07
CA TYR A 374 -13.50 -11.46 -2.61
C TYR A 374 -12.93 -12.85 -2.88
N LEU A 375 -11.67 -12.93 -3.26
CA LEU A 375 -10.97 -14.16 -3.64
C LEU A 375 -10.20 -14.75 -2.44
N ASN A 376 -10.11 -16.08 -2.41
CA ASN A 376 -9.15 -16.73 -1.52
C ASN A 376 -7.72 -16.65 -2.09
N PRO A 377 -6.67 -16.98 -1.31
CA PRO A 377 -5.28 -16.89 -1.77
C PRO A 377 -4.99 -17.70 -3.05
N ASP A 378 -5.55 -18.91 -3.19
CA ASP A 378 -5.33 -19.78 -4.37
C ASP A 378 -5.98 -19.20 -5.62
N GLN A 379 -7.22 -18.69 -5.50
CA GLN A 379 -7.92 -18.02 -6.59
C GLN A 379 -7.18 -16.76 -7.03
N ASN A 380 -6.70 -15.96 -6.09
CA ASN A 380 -5.96 -14.74 -6.40
C ASN A 380 -4.62 -15.05 -7.07
N GLY A 381 -3.89 -16.06 -6.59
CA GLY A 381 -2.65 -16.53 -7.21
C GLY A 381 -2.87 -17.03 -8.64
N SER A 382 -3.86 -17.91 -8.84
CA SER A 382 -4.21 -18.44 -10.16
C SER A 382 -4.64 -17.34 -11.14
N LEU A 383 -5.42 -16.36 -10.69
CA LEU A 383 -5.80 -15.21 -11.50
C LEU A 383 -4.56 -14.39 -11.91
N ALA A 384 -3.66 -14.10 -10.98
CA ALA A 384 -2.43 -13.35 -11.25
C ALA A 384 -1.54 -14.10 -12.27
N ASP A 385 -1.40 -15.40 -12.16
CA ASP A 385 -0.62 -16.24 -13.10
C ASP A 385 -1.22 -16.20 -14.51
N ILE A 386 -2.55 -16.32 -14.63
CA ILE A 386 -3.25 -16.26 -15.92
C ILE A 386 -3.07 -14.90 -16.57
N LEU A 387 -3.22 -13.81 -15.79
CA LEU A 387 -3.08 -12.44 -16.28
C LEU A 387 -1.63 -12.16 -16.72
N THR A 388 -0.64 -12.56 -15.95
CA THR A 388 0.78 -12.45 -16.29
C THR A 388 1.14 -13.26 -17.54
N ALA A 389 0.61 -14.48 -17.65
CA ALA A 389 0.78 -15.29 -18.87
C ALA A 389 0.13 -14.61 -20.09
N TYR A 390 -1.07 -14.07 -19.95
CA TYR A 390 -1.76 -13.36 -21.02
C TYR A 390 -1.04 -12.04 -21.39
N TRP A 391 -0.54 -11.28 -20.41
CA TRP A 391 0.26 -10.09 -20.64
C TRP A 391 1.48 -10.41 -21.51
N ASN A 392 2.24 -11.45 -21.16
CA ASN A 392 3.54 -11.75 -21.77
C ASN A 392 3.46 -12.64 -23.03
N LYS A 393 2.37 -13.40 -23.24
CA LYS A 393 2.23 -14.38 -24.33
C LYS A 393 1.06 -14.05 -25.24
N ASN A 394 1.12 -14.53 -26.47
CA ASN A 394 -0.01 -14.43 -27.40
C ASN A 394 -0.99 -15.60 -27.16
N ILE A 395 -1.96 -15.37 -26.28
CA ILE A 395 -3.01 -16.35 -25.92
C ILE A 395 -4.34 -15.80 -26.42
N ALA A 396 -5.18 -16.65 -27.03
CA ALA A 396 -6.51 -16.27 -27.46
C ALA A 396 -7.37 -15.83 -26.26
N VAL A 397 -8.05 -14.69 -26.38
CA VAL A 397 -8.80 -14.09 -25.29
C VAL A 397 -9.92 -14.98 -24.74
N GLU A 398 -10.53 -15.78 -25.60
CA GLU A 398 -11.57 -16.76 -25.21
C GLU A 398 -10.99 -17.89 -24.35
N LYS A 399 -9.72 -18.25 -24.57
CA LYS A 399 -9.02 -19.19 -23.69
C LYS A 399 -8.76 -18.55 -22.32
N VAL A 400 -8.32 -17.29 -22.29
CA VAL A 400 -8.10 -16.55 -21.04
C VAL A 400 -9.40 -16.45 -20.23
N GLN A 401 -10.53 -16.15 -20.88
CA GLN A 401 -11.85 -16.12 -20.21
C GLN A 401 -12.18 -17.47 -19.55
N ARG A 402 -11.97 -18.59 -20.26
CA ARG A 402 -12.21 -19.93 -19.70
C ARG A 402 -11.25 -20.28 -18.55
N ASP A 403 -9.98 -19.95 -18.70
CA ASP A 403 -8.97 -20.20 -17.65
C ASP A 403 -9.30 -19.42 -16.38
N ILE A 404 -9.68 -18.12 -16.51
CA ILE A 404 -10.13 -17.28 -15.39
C ILE A 404 -11.39 -17.87 -14.73
N LEU A 405 -12.39 -18.27 -15.53
CA LEU A 405 -13.60 -18.91 -14.98
C LEU A 405 -13.28 -20.17 -14.18
N SER A 406 -12.38 -21.02 -14.71
CA SER A 406 -11.94 -22.23 -14.01
C SER A 406 -11.24 -21.91 -12.69
N ALA A 407 -10.31 -20.96 -12.71
CA ALA A 407 -9.54 -20.55 -11.53
C ALA A 407 -10.42 -19.88 -10.44
N LEU A 408 -11.42 -19.13 -10.82
CA LEU A 408 -12.30 -18.47 -9.86
C LEU A 408 -13.38 -19.39 -9.27
N LYS A 409 -13.65 -20.55 -9.88
CA LYS A 409 -14.61 -21.55 -9.39
C LYS A 409 -13.99 -22.70 -8.61
N SER A 410 -12.65 -22.81 -8.60
CA SER A 410 -11.89 -23.79 -7.79
C SER A 410 -11.77 -23.32 -6.30
#